data_220e0ea69c3d898b720618a7e36930c2
#
_entry.id   220e0ea69c3d898b720618a7e36930c2
#
_cell.length_a   1.000
_cell.length_b   1.000
_cell.length_c   1.000
_cell.angle_alpha   90.00
_cell.angle_beta   90.00
_cell.angle_gamma   90.00
#
_symmetry.space_group_name_H-M   'P 1'
#
loop_
_entity.id
_entity.type
_entity.pdbx_description
1 polymer ?
#
loop_
_entity_poly.entity_id
_entity_poly.type
_entity_poly.pdbx_seq_one_letter_code
_entity_poly.pdbx_strand_id
1 'polypeptide(L)'
;MRARTVLAGLTLTLLATGCAPWHDDDGPEHGRDGLGQTHLVSAARGDRDAASLTVVSGATTLAVRAADLGDDLYRISTPDNSGIAPDVVESGGRFQLHLRSTGDNGPAAVEILLDRRVRWDLRFSGGANETLVDLGGGRVAGLDFTAGSSRIETILPKPEGPVTVRMAGGASELLVRAPEGIPVRVTAGGGAANVTVDGNRRSGIAGGTVFAPPGWDSAADRYDVDAVAGVSTLTITRP
;
A
#
# COMPACT_ATOMS: atom_id res chain seq x y z
N MET A 1 -0.25 -51.47 -60.03
CA MET A 1 -1.35 -51.53 -61.01
C MET A 1 -2.00 -50.16 -61.15
N ARG A 2 -1.95 -49.66 -62.37
CA ARG A 2 -2.77 -48.65 -62.99
C ARG A 2 -2.63 -47.21 -62.52
N ALA A 3 -1.81 -46.51 -63.30
CA ALA A 3 -1.83 -45.08 -63.59
C ALA A 3 -3.12 -44.60 -64.21
N ARG A 4 -3.46 -43.33 -64.10
CA ARG A 4 -4.10 -42.54 -65.15
C ARG A 4 -3.84 -41.04 -64.93
N THR A 5 -3.09 -40.49 -65.88
CA THR A 5 -2.85 -39.11 -66.28
C THR A 5 -4.06 -38.54 -67.04
N VAL A 6 -4.34 -37.23 -66.97
CA VAL A 6 -4.90 -36.36 -68.02
C VAL A 6 -4.82 -34.92 -67.50
N LEU A 7 -3.99 -34.05 -68.00
CA LEU A 7 -3.98 -33.10 -69.15
C LEU A 7 -4.84 -31.85 -68.94
N ALA A 8 -4.12 -30.73 -68.77
CA ALA A 8 -4.10 -29.51 -69.60
C ALA A 8 -5.34 -28.59 -69.65
N GLY A 9 -5.10 -27.33 -69.44
CA GLY A 9 -5.98 -26.22 -69.79
C GLY A 9 -5.29 -24.90 -69.58
N LEU A 10 -4.56 -24.46 -70.60
CA LEU A 10 -3.90 -23.14 -70.73
C LEU A 10 -4.94 -22.16 -71.26
N THR A 11 -5.25 -21.06 -70.58
CA THR A 11 -5.92 -19.92 -71.17
C THR A 11 -5.22 -18.65 -70.76
N LEU A 12 -4.64 -18.05 -71.74
CA LEU A 12 -3.97 -16.74 -71.79
C LEU A 12 -5.06 -15.69 -72.05
N THR A 13 -5.18 -14.65 -71.23
CA THR A 13 -5.90 -13.42 -71.62
C THR A 13 -5.27 -12.15 -71.03
N LEU A 14 -4.99 -11.32 -71.93
CA LEU A 14 -4.42 -9.99 -72.07
C LEU A 14 -4.60 -8.96 -70.96
N LEU A 15 -3.55 -8.15 -70.88
CA LEU A 15 -3.31 -6.85 -70.33
C LEU A 15 -4.47 -5.83 -70.42
N ALA A 16 -4.75 -5.16 -69.28
CA ALA A 16 -5.28 -3.82 -69.28
C ALA A 16 -4.49 -2.98 -68.25
N THR A 17 -3.70 -2.05 -68.76
CA THR A 17 -3.05 -0.99 -68.04
C THR A 17 -4.10 -0.01 -67.54
N GLY A 18 -4.30 0.07 -66.24
CA GLY A 18 -5.08 1.09 -65.57
C GLY A 18 -4.20 1.81 -64.55
N CYS A 19 -3.80 3.06 -64.86
CA CYS A 19 -3.26 3.97 -63.87
C CYS A 19 -4.34 4.27 -62.83
N ALA A 20 -4.16 3.84 -61.60
CA ALA A 20 -4.93 4.29 -60.47
C ALA A 20 -4.03 5.16 -59.56
N PRO A 21 -4.57 6.24 -59.00
CA PRO A 21 -3.81 7.22 -58.23
C PRO A 21 -3.35 6.61 -56.89
N TRP A 22 -2.24 7.14 -56.45
CA TRP A 22 -1.63 6.87 -55.16
C TRP A 22 -2.69 7.08 -54.04
N HIS A 23 -3.14 6.00 -53.43
CA HIS A 23 -3.79 6.05 -52.14
C HIS A 23 -2.67 5.99 -51.13
N ASP A 24 -2.61 7.01 -50.30
CA ASP A 24 -1.83 7.01 -49.08
C ASP A 24 -2.27 5.78 -48.26
N ASP A 25 -1.33 4.89 -48.04
CA ASP A 25 -1.47 3.75 -47.15
C ASP A 25 -1.51 4.32 -45.72
N ASP A 26 -2.72 4.67 -45.29
CA ASP A 26 -3.01 4.79 -43.85
C ASP A 26 -2.78 3.40 -43.26
N GLY A 27 -1.53 3.19 -42.81
CA GLY A 27 -1.20 2.02 -41.98
C GLY A 27 -2.18 1.95 -40.81
N PRO A 28 -2.53 0.75 -40.36
CA PRO A 28 -3.43 0.62 -39.23
C PRO A 28 -2.84 1.45 -38.09
N GLU A 29 -3.49 2.55 -37.77
CA GLU A 29 -3.31 3.20 -36.48
C GLU A 29 -3.43 2.12 -35.45
N HIS A 30 -2.29 1.72 -34.86
CA HIS A 30 -2.30 0.99 -33.63
C HIS A 30 -2.98 1.93 -32.66
N GLY A 31 -4.29 1.75 -32.53
CA GLY A 31 -5.06 2.33 -31.46
C GLY A 31 -4.27 1.99 -30.19
N ARG A 32 -3.55 2.96 -29.67
CA ARG A 32 -3.27 3.02 -28.26
C ARG A 32 -4.63 3.19 -27.65
N ASP A 33 -5.28 2.02 -27.41
CA ASP A 33 -6.35 1.95 -26.47
C ASP A 33 -5.75 2.51 -25.18
N GLY A 34 -5.98 3.78 -24.93
CA GLY A 34 -5.80 4.42 -23.67
C GLY A 34 -6.78 3.71 -22.74
N LEU A 35 -6.34 2.56 -22.19
CA LEU A 35 -6.95 2.01 -21.01
C LEU A 35 -6.83 3.12 -19.98
N GLY A 36 -7.89 3.89 -19.79
CA GLY A 36 -7.98 4.92 -18.78
C GLY A 36 -7.51 4.29 -17.48
N GLN A 37 -6.47 4.85 -16.88
CA GLN A 37 -5.90 4.25 -15.68
C GLN A 37 -6.98 4.31 -14.60
N THR A 38 -7.32 3.16 -14.05
CA THR A 38 -8.36 3.06 -13.03
C THR A 38 -7.82 3.62 -11.72
N HIS A 39 -8.40 4.71 -11.25
CA HIS A 39 -8.07 5.33 -9.96
C HIS A 39 -8.71 4.63 -8.76
N LEU A 40 -9.37 3.50 -8.97
CA LEU A 40 -9.98 2.65 -7.93
C LEU A 40 -9.71 1.19 -8.23
N VAL A 41 -9.20 0.47 -7.23
CA VAL A 41 -9.07 -1.00 -7.25
C VAL A 41 -9.68 -1.59 -5.99
N SER A 42 -10.33 -2.73 -6.11
CA SER A 42 -10.88 -3.49 -4.98
C SER A 42 -10.73 -4.98 -5.20
N ALA A 43 -10.86 -5.77 -4.14
CA ALA A 43 -10.93 -7.21 -4.21
C ALA A 43 -11.97 -7.75 -3.22
N ALA A 44 -12.58 -8.87 -3.55
CA ALA A 44 -13.53 -9.51 -2.66
C ALA A 44 -12.84 -10.10 -1.42
N ARG A 45 -13.48 -9.99 -0.26
CA ARG A 45 -12.99 -10.56 1.00
C ARG A 45 -13.03 -12.09 0.96
N GLY A 46 -14.11 -12.68 0.42
CA GLY A 46 -14.36 -14.11 0.55
C GLY A 46 -14.41 -14.54 2.02
N ASP A 47 -13.78 -15.65 2.32
CA ASP A 47 -13.71 -16.23 3.69
C ASP A 47 -12.45 -15.79 4.47
N ARG A 48 -11.76 -14.73 4.01
CA ARG A 48 -10.53 -14.27 4.66
C ARG A 48 -10.85 -13.55 5.97
N ASP A 49 -10.21 -14.00 7.05
CA ASP A 49 -10.20 -13.40 8.39
C ASP A 49 -8.86 -12.73 8.72
N ALA A 50 -7.83 -12.99 7.91
CA ALA A 50 -6.52 -12.36 7.97
C ALA A 50 -5.96 -12.11 6.56
N ALA A 51 -5.20 -11.02 6.42
CA ALA A 51 -4.52 -10.67 5.17
C ALA A 51 -3.28 -9.82 5.43
N SER A 52 -2.36 -9.79 4.45
CA SER A 52 -1.21 -8.90 4.48
C SER A 52 -1.19 -8.00 3.25
N LEU A 53 -0.89 -6.71 3.47
CA LEU A 53 -0.73 -5.72 2.42
C LEU A 53 0.63 -5.03 2.55
N THR A 54 1.40 -5.04 1.47
CA THR A 54 2.63 -4.26 1.36
C THR A 54 2.42 -3.10 0.41
N VAL A 55 2.56 -1.87 0.89
CA VAL A 55 2.63 -0.66 0.06
C VAL A 55 4.07 -0.52 -0.42
N VAL A 56 4.31 -0.83 -1.70
CA VAL A 56 5.66 -0.90 -2.29
C VAL A 56 6.13 0.47 -2.76
N SER A 57 5.24 1.24 -3.37
CA SER A 57 5.56 2.54 -3.95
C SER A 57 5.35 3.69 -2.95
N GLY A 58 6.15 4.75 -3.10
CA GLY A 58 5.97 5.97 -2.33
C GLY A 58 4.82 6.84 -2.83
N ALA A 59 4.31 7.69 -1.93
CA ALA A 59 3.29 8.71 -2.21
C ALA A 59 3.60 10.00 -1.44
N THR A 60 2.93 11.10 -1.78
CA THR A 60 3.01 12.31 -0.94
C THR A 60 2.20 12.11 0.33
N THR A 61 0.98 11.60 0.19
CA THR A 61 0.08 11.31 1.30
C THR A 61 -0.46 9.89 1.18
N LEU A 62 -0.36 9.13 2.26
CA LEU A 62 -0.88 7.78 2.40
C LEU A 62 -1.87 7.74 3.56
N ALA A 63 -3.13 7.44 3.27
CA ALA A 63 -4.17 7.26 4.27
C ALA A 63 -4.68 5.81 4.25
N VAL A 64 -4.59 5.11 5.37
CA VAL A 64 -5.13 3.76 5.55
C VAL A 64 -6.21 3.83 6.62
N ARG A 65 -7.39 3.26 6.36
CA ARG A 65 -8.48 3.23 7.33
C ARG A 65 -9.17 1.87 7.38
N ALA A 66 -9.53 1.42 8.58
CA ALA A 66 -10.44 0.31 8.76
C ALA A 66 -11.89 0.78 8.50
N ALA A 67 -12.63 0.05 7.66
CA ALA A 67 -13.99 0.39 7.27
C ALA A 67 -14.88 -0.86 7.16
N ASP A 68 -16.19 -0.66 7.16
CA ASP A 68 -17.13 -1.71 6.75
C ASP A 68 -17.26 -1.68 5.23
N LEU A 69 -16.70 -2.68 4.57
CA LEU A 69 -16.65 -2.73 3.12
C LEU A 69 -17.65 -3.73 2.51
N GLY A 70 -18.56 -4.30 3.32
CA GLY A 70 -19.48 -5.32 2.84
C GLY A 70 -18.72 -6.58 2.42
N ASP A 71 -18.74 -6.91 1.13
CA ASP A 71 -18.07 -8.08 0.60
C ASP A 71 -16.65 -7.81 0.10
N ASP A 72 -16.21 -6.55 0.10
CA ASP A 72 -14.86 -6.20 -0.31
C ASP A 72 -13.83 -6.43 0.81
N LEU A 73 -12.67 -6.92 0.44
CA LEU A 73 -11.50 -7.05 1.30
C LEU A 73 -10.83 -5.71 1.53
N TYR A 74 -10.62 -4.98 0.42
CA TYR A 74 -10.08 -3.63 0.42
C TYR A 74 -10.66 -2.81 -0.73
N ARG A 75 -10.59 -1.49 -0.60
CA ARG A 75 -10.76 -0.50 -1.67
C ARG A 75 -9.60 0.48 -1.61
N ILE A 76 -8.90 0.65 -2.73
CA ILE A 76 -7.75 1.53 -2.82
C ILE A 76 -8.01 2.51 -3.93
N SER A 77 -7.93 3.80 -3.63
CA SER A 77 -8.22 4.87 -4.57
C SER A 77 -7.19 5.99 -4.53
N THR A 78 -7.08 6.65 -5.66
CA THR A 78 -6.38 7.93 -5.83
C THR A 78 -7.35 8.93 -6.46
N PRO A 79 -7.16 10.25 -6.30
CA PRO A 79 -7.97 11.25 -7.01
C PRO A 79 -7.94 11.05 -8.53
N ASP A 80 -9.04 11.33 -9.22
CA ASP A 80 -9.17 11.14 -10.68
C ASP A 80 -8.10 11.87 -11.51
N ASN A 81 -7.58 13.00 -10.99
CA ASN A 81 -6.51 13.76 -11.61
C ASN A 81 -5.13 13.48 -10.97
N SER A 82 -4.99 12.39 -10.25
CA SER A 82 -3.73 12.03 -9.57
C SER A 82 -2.65 11.67 -10.57
N GLY A 83 -1.41 12.11 -10.29
CA GLY A 83 -0.22 11.67 -11.02
C GLY A 83 0.15 10.20 -10.81
N ILE A 84 -0.62 9.49 -9.97
CA ILE A 84 -0.43 8.06 -9.67
C ILE A 84 -1.77 7.32 -9.70
N ALA A 85 -1.75 6.05 -10.10
CA ALA A 85 -2.89 5.14 -10.05
C ALA A 85 -2.52 3.84 -9.33
N PRO A 86 -3.45 3.25 -8.54
CA PRO A 86 -3.17 2.03 -7.81
C PRO A 86 -3.17 0.80 -8.73
N ASP A 87 -2.23 -0.10 -8.47
CA ASP A 87 -2.13 -1.41 -9.08
C ASP A 87 -1.79 -2.43 -8.00
N VAL A 88 -2.62 -3.45 -7.83
CA VAL A 88 -2.43 -4.45 -6.78
C VAL A 88 -2.12 -5.81 -7.39
N VAL A 89 -0.99 -6.38 -6.96
CA VAL A 89 -0.57 -7.73 -7.32
C VAL A 89 -0.82 -8.66 -6.13
N GLU A 90 -1.58 -9.73 -6.35
CA GLU A 90 -1.79 -10.79 -5.37
C GLU A 90 -0.86 -11.98 -5.66
N SER A 91 -0.17 -12.45 -4.64
CA SER A 91 0.64 -13.67 -4.70
C SER A 91 0.57 -14.43 -3.38
N GLY A 92 0.00 -15.64 -3.41
CA GLY A 92 -0.07 -16.50 -2.23
C GLY A 92 -0.80 -15.88 -1.03
N GLY A 93 -1.87 -15.14 -1.26
CA GLY A 93 -2.67 -14.47 -0.22
C GLY A 93 -2.03 -13.20 0.35
N ARG A 94 -0.95 -12.71 -0.27
CA ARG A 94 -0.31 -11.44 0.04
C ARG A 94 -0.58 -10.45 -1.06
N PHE A 95 -0.92 -9.22 -0.69
CA PHE A 95 -1.21 -8.13 -1.61
C PHE A 95 -0.06 -7.13 -1.63
N GLN A 96 0.34 -6.71 -2.83
CA GLN A 96 1.36 -5.70 -3.04
C GLN A 96 0.75 -4.53 -3.81
N LEU A 97 0.69 -3.37 -3.19
CA LEU A 97 0.22 -2.15 -3.82
C LEU A 97 1.40 -1.43 -4.49
N HIS A 98 1.33 -1.32 -5.79
CA HIS A 98 2.17 -0.48 -6.62
C HIS A 98 1.38 0.77 -7.03
N LEU A 99 2.05 1.90 -7.11
CA LEU A 99 1.48 3.14 -7.62
C LEU A 99 2.17 3.46 -8.95
N ARG A 100 1.42 3.37 -10.03
CA ARG A 100 1.93 3.61 -11.39
C ARG A 100 1.73 5.07 -11.76
N SER A 101 2.70 5.67 -12.49
CA SER A 101 2.53 7.03 -13.01
C SER A 101 1.41 7.06 -14.05
N THR A 102 0.52 8.03 -13.95
CA THR A 102 -0.54 8.30 -14.92
C THR A 102 -0.07 9.23 -16.04
N GLY A 103 1.00 9.99 -15.81
CA GLY A 103 1.42 11.09 -16.67
C GLY A 103 0.76 12.43 -16.31
N ASP A 104 -0.22 12.45 -15.43
CA ASP A 104 -0.84 13.66 -14.91
C ASP A 104 0.04 14.31 -13.83
N ASN A 105 -0.19 15.61 -13.59
CA ASN A 105 0.55 16.39 -12.59
C ASN A 105 -0.27 16.60 -11.29
N GLY A 106 -1.29 15.78 -11.06
CA GLY A 106 -2.12 15.88 -9.88
C GLY A 106 -1.46 15.32 -8.61
N PRO A 107 -2.14 15.39 -7.46
CA PRO A 107 -1.58 15.01 -6.18
C PRO A 107 -1.24 13.51 -6.12
N ALA A 108 -0.06 13.18 -5.60
CA ALA A 108 0.32 11.81 -5.32
C ALA A 108 -0.23 11.38 -3.95
N ALA A 109 -1.55 11.27 -3.85
CA ALA A 109 -2.27 10.87 -2.66
C ALA A 109 -2.98 9.54 -2.91
N VAL A 110 -2.95 8.65 -1.91
CA VAL A 110 -3.64 7.36 -1.96
C VAL A 110 -4.44 7.12 -0.68
N GLU A 111 -5.68 6.67 -0.84
CA GLU A 111 -6.53 6.20 0.24
C GLU A 111 -6.71 4.69 0.13
N ILE A 112 -6.51 4.00 1.25
CA ILE A 112 -6.62 2.55 1.38
C ILE A 112 -7.67 2.26 2.46
N LEU A 113 -8.81 1.74 2.05
CA LEU A 113 -9.84 1.24 2.95
C LEU A 113 -9.66 -0.27 3.08
N LEU A 114 -9.61 -0.76 4.31
CA LEU A 114 -9.42 -2.16 4.67
C LEU A 114 -10.64 -2.67 5.42
N ASP A 115 -11.13 -3.87 5.09
CA ASP A 115 -12.26 -4.44 5.83
C ASP A 115 -11.90 -4.63 7.31
N ARG A 116 -12.71 -4.04 8.20
CA ARG A 116 -12.49 -4.03 9.65
C ARG A 116 -12.56 -5.40 10.31
N ARG A 117 -13.19 -6.40 9.66
CA ARG A 117 -13.33 -7.77 10.17
C ARG A 117 -12.07 -8.60 9.96
N VAL A 118 -11.20 -8.17 9.03
CA VAL A 118 -9.97 -8.86 8.68
C VAL A 118 -8.83 -8.38 9.57
N ARG A 119 -7.99 -9.32 10.05
CA ARG A 119 -6.79 -9.01 10.82
C ARG A 119 -5.63 -8.70 9.88
N TRP A 120 -5.21 -7.45 9.82
CA TRP A 120 -4.25 -6.94 8.86
C TRP A 120 -2.82 -6.93 9.36
N ASP A 121 -1.89 -7.44 8.53
CA ASP A 121 -0.45 -7.23 8.64
C ASP A 121 -0.02 -6.25 7.54
N LEU A 122 0.44 -5.07 7.93
CA LEU A 122 0.72 -3.97 7.01
C LEU A 122 2.20 -3.64 6.97
N ARG A 123 2.75 -3.57 5.75
CA ARG A 123 4.12 -3.14 5.51
C ARG A 123 4.14 -1.93 4.56
N PHE A 124 4.90 -0.91 4.93
CA PHE A 124 5.09 0.31 4.16
C PHE A 124 6.55 0.39 3.70
N SER A 125 6.82 -0.02 2.45
CA SER A 125 8.16 -0.04 1.85
C SER A 125 8.41 1.18 0.96
N GLY A 126 7.36 1.89 0.56
CA GLY A 126 7.43 3.19 -0.09
C GLY A 126 7.40 4.32 0.95
N GLY A 127 8.26 5.33 0.78
CA GLY A 127 8.26 6.52 1.63
C GLY A 127 7.07 7.44 1.36
N ALA A 128 6.68 8.24 2.37
CA ALA A 128 5.65 9.26 2.20
C ALA A 128 6.02 10.53 3.01
N ASN A 129 5.47 11.68 2.61
CA ASN A 129 5.59 12.86 3.49
C ASN A 129 4.70 12.64 4.72
N GLU A 130 3.45 12.25 4.49
CA GLU A 130 2.48 11.98 5.54
C GLU A 130 1.88 10.59 5.40
N THR A 131 1.88 9.84 6.49
CA THR A 131 1.25 8.51 6.59
C THR A 131 0.29 8.51 7.77
N LEU A 132 -1.01 8.34 7.48
CA LEU A 132 -2.05 8.13 8.48
C LEU A 132 -2.53 6.68 8.39
N VAL A 133 -2.47 5.95 9.50
CA VAL A 133 -2.99 4.58 9.61
C VAL A 133 -4.03 4.52 10.73
N ASP A 134 -5.30 4.66 10.38
CA ASP A 134 -6.41 4.58 11.33
C ASP A 134 -7.05 3.18 11.29
N LEU A 135 -6.67 2.35 12.21
CA LEU A 135 -7.22 1.01 12.41
C LEU A 135 -8.06 0.90 13.68
N GLY A 136 -8.41 2.04 14.33
CA GLY A 136 -9.12 2.05 15.60
C GLY A 136 -10.39 1.19 15.65
N GLY A 137 -11.11 1.10 14.53
CA GLY A 137 -12.31 0.24 14.38
C GLY A 137 -12.06 -1.14 13.77
N GLY A 138 -10.81 -1.55 13.56
CA GLY A 138 -10.42 -2.76 12.85
C GLY A 138 -9.65 -3.76 13.71
N ARG A 139 -8.85 -4.60 13.03
CA ARG A 139 -7.99 -5.63 13.65
C ARG A 139 -6.60 -5.56 13.03
N VAL A 140 -5.55 -5.63 13.84
CA VAL A 140 -4.15 -5.53 13.39
C VAL A 140 -3.33 -6.70 13.89
N ALA A 141 -2.45 -7.22 13.01
CA ALA A 141 -1.44 -8.22 13.34
C ALA A 141 -0.06 -7.57 13.54
N GLY A 142 0.26 -6.56 12.76
CA GLY A 142 1.51 -5.82 12.81
C GLY A 142 1.52 -4.63 11.87
N LEU A 143 2.37 -3.63 12.17
CA LEU A 143 2.68 -2.51 11.30
C LEU A 143 4.20 -2.42 11.15
N ASP A 144 4.70 -2.36 9.90
CA ASP A 144 6.15 -2.26 9.62
C ASP A 144 6.41 -1.14 8.61
N PHE A 145 6.95 -0.02 9.08
CA PHE A 145 7.37 1.13 8.29
C PHE A 145 8.86 0.98 7.94
N THR A 146 9.16 0.41 6.77
CA THR A 146 10.55 0.14 6.34
C THR A 146 11.16 1.30 5.56
N ALA A 147 10.35 2.20 5.01
CA ALA A 147 10.80 3.44 4.38
C ALA A 147 10.56 4.65 5.31
N GLY A 148 11.33 5.72 5.07
CA GLY A 148 11.20 6.97 5.83
C GLY A 148 9.94 7.75 5.52
N SER A 149 9.48 8.53 6.51
CA SER A 149 8.34 9.44 6.40
C SER A 149 8.60 10.72 7.19
N SER A 150 8.06 11.84 6.76
CA SER A 150 8.16 13.06 7.60
C SER A 150 7.27 12.93 8.83
N ARG A 151 6.04 12.48 8.63
CA ARG A 151 5.06 12.27 9.71
C ARG A 151 4.38 10.93 9.54
N ILE A 152 4.34 10.16 10.64
CA ILE A 152 3.55 8.93 10.76
C ILE A 152 2.59 9.10 11.93
N GLU A 153 1.30 8.94 11.69
CA GLU A 153 0.28 8.86 12.72
C GLU A 153 -0.44 7.52 12.63
N THR A 154 -0.52 6.80 13.75
CA THR A 154 -1.24 5.52 13.83
C THR A 154 -2.28 5.58 14.94
N ILE A 155 -3.51 5.15 14.61
CA ILE A 155 -4.61 4.94 15.57
C ILE A 155 -4.85 3.44 15.63
N LEU A 156 -4.55 2.85 16.77
CA LEU A 156 -4.51 1.41 16.96
C LEU A 156 -5.80 0.88 17.58
N PRO A 157 -6.30 -0.29 17.14
CA PRO A 157 -7.43 -0.97 17.77
C PRO A 157 -7.02 -1.61 19.10
N LYS A 158 -7.99 -2.21 19.82
CA LYS A 158 -7.65 -3.13 20.90
C LYS A 158 -6.90 -4.33 20.30
N PRO A 159 -5.68 -4.65 20.78
CA PRO A 159 -4.90 -5.74 20.23
C PRO A 159 -5.46 -7.11 20.62
N GLU A 160 -5.24 -8.10 19.76
CA GLU A 160 -5.50 -9.51 20.03
C GLU A 160 -4.14 -10.22 20.15
N GLY A 161 -3.60 -10.25 21.35
CA GLY A 161 -2.24 -10.70 21.61
C GLY A 161 -1.17 -9.61 21.49
N PRO A 162 0.12 -9.98 21.50
CA PRO A 162 1.21 -9.04 21.28
C PRO A 162 1.22 -8.52 19.83
N VAL A 163 1.27 -7.20 19.64
CA VAL A 163 1.33 -6.55 18.32
C VAL A 163 2.54 -5.62 18.28
N THR A 164 3.31 -5.71 17.20
CA THR A 164 4.48 -4.85 16.98
C THR A 164 4.15 -3.73 15.98
N VAL A 165 4.54 -2.51 16.34
CA VAL A 165 4.60 -1.35 15.46
C VAL A 165 6.07 -1.02 15.27
N ARG A 166 6.64 -1.39 14.12
CA ARG A 166 8.06 -1.25 13.83
C ARG A 166 8.28 -0.08 12.89
N MET A 167 9.23 0.81 13.19
CA MET A 167 9.66 1.89 12.33
C MET A 167 11.16 1.75 12.05
N ALA A 168 11.51 1.22 10.88
CA ALA A 168 12.89 1.03 10.46
C ALA A 168 13.40 2.14 9.54
N GLY A 169 12.52 2.85 8.86
CA GLY A 169 12.87 3.87 7.87
C GLY A 169 13.15 5.27 8.44
N GLY A 170 12.92 5.49 9.72
CA GLY A 170 13.06 6.82 10.36
C GLY A 170 11.88 7.75 10.07
N ALA A 171 11.62 8.67 11.00
CA ALA A 171 10.59 9.70 10.85
C ALA A 171 10.99 10.99 11.59
N SER A 172 10.49 12.15 11.13
CA SER A 172 10.57 13.37 11.94
C SER A 172 9.58 13.28 13.09
N GLU A 173 8.37 12.79 12.84
CA GLU A 173 7.33 12.62 13.85
C GLU A 173 6.69 11.25 13.74
N LEU A 174 6.63 10.51 14.86
CA LEU A 174 5.88 9.29 15.03
C LEU A 174 4.87 9.48 16.17
N LEU A 175 3.58 9.53 15.82
CA LEU A 175 2.48 9.60 16.77
C LEU A 175 1.72 8.28 16.78
N VAL A 176 1.63 7.63 17.93
CA VAL A 176 0.87 6.41 18.15
C VAL A 176 -0.24 6.67 19.16
N ARG A 177 -1.49 6.54 18.71
CA ARG A 177 -2.68 6.58 19.56
C ARG A 177 -3.07 5.14 19.89
N ALA A 178 -2.80 4.71 21.11
CA ALA A 178 -3.11 3.36 21.57
C ALA A 178 -4.35 3.38 22.47
N PRO A 179 -5.17 2.32 22.48
CA PRO A 179 -6.36 2.26 23.33
C PRO A 179 -6.03 2.41 24.82
N GLU A 180 -6.97 2.97 25.57
CA GLU A 180 -6.84 3.05 27.02
C GLU A 180 -6.68 1.65 27.65
N GLY A 181 -5.92 1.57 28.74
CA GLY A 181 -5.68 0.34 29.50
C GLY A 181 -4.78 -0.68 28.81
N ILE A 182 -4.37 -0.48 27.57
CA ILE A 182 -3.45 -1.38 26.87
C ILE A 182 -2.00 -0.95 27.12
N PRO A 183 -1.14 -1.83 27.69
CA PRO A 183 0.26 -1.48 27.91
C PRO A 183 1.04 -1.38 26.60
N VAL A 184 1.83 -0.31 26.49
CA VAL A 184 2.69 -0.03 25.34
C VAL A 184 4.13 0.08 25.80
N ARG A 185 5.02 -0.75 25.27
CA ARG A 185 6.46 -0.59 25.39
C ARG A 185 6.95 0.23 24.20
N VAL A 186 7.90 1.11 24.45
CA VAL A 186 8.56 1.89 23.40
C VAL A 186 10.06 1.62 23.46
N THR A 187 10.66 1.22 22.36
CA THR A 187 12.10 1.11 22.19
C THR A 187 12.57 2.18 21.22
N ALA A 188 13.41 3.10 21.68
CA ALA A 188 14.06 4.11 20.85
C ALA A 188 15.40 3.57 20.35
N GLY A 189 15.39 2.64 19.38
CA GLY A 189 16.59 1.93 18.88
C GLY A 189 17.63 2.88 18.32
N GLY A 190 17.26 3.78 17.43
CA GLY A 190 18.13 4.83 16.86
C GLY A 190 18.22 6.11 17.68
N GLY A 191 17.56 6.15 18.84
CA GLY A 191 17.45 7.36 19.66
C GLY A 191 16.37 8.33 19.18
N ALA A 192 16.07 9.33 20.03
CA ALA A 192 15.08 10.37 19.73
C ALA A 192 15.45 11.71 20.35
N ALA A 193 15.09 12.80 19.67
CA ALA A 193 15.23 14.13 20.32
C ALA A 193 14.22 14.28 21.45
N ASN A 194 12.97 13.82 21.25
CA ASN A 194 11.93 13.85 22.27
C ASN A 194 11.09 12.55 22.23
N VAL A 195 10.78 12.02 23.40
CA VAL A 195 9.81 10.95 23.59
C VAL A 195 8.77 11.38 24.61
N THR A 196 7.51 11.26 24.28
CA THR A 196 6.39 11.51 25.18
C THR A 196 5.55 10.22 25.28
N VAL A 197 5.40 9.71 26.47
CA VAL A 197 4.54 8.52 26.74
C VAL A 197 3.53 8.93 27.80
N ASP A 198 2.25 8.87 27.43
CA ASP A 198 1.12 9.21 28.32
C ASP A 198 1.33 10.53 29.07
N GLY A 199 1.73 11.58 28.32
CA GLY A 199 1.99 12.92 28.84
C GLY A 199 3.38 13.14 29.48
N ASN A 200 4.13 12.06 29.77
CA ASN A 200 5.46 12.17 30.35
C ASN A 200 6.51 12.37 29.26
N ARG A 201 7.03 13.61 29.14
CA ARG A 201 8.03 13.98 28.14
C ARG A 201 9.45 13.80 28.67
N ARG A 202 10.31 13.25 27.80
CA ARG A 202 11.77 13.18 28.00
C ARG A 202 12.48 13.62 26.71
N SER A 203 13.62 14.28 26.84
CA SER A 203 14.41 14.79 25.72
C SER A 203 15.83 14.21 25.74
N GLY A 204 16.49 14.18 24.56
CA GLY A 204 17.85 13.67 24.43
C GLY A 204 17.96 12.18 24.69
N ILE A 205 17.08 11.39 24.07
CA ILE A 205 16.98 9.95 24.30
C ILE A 205 18.07 9.23 23.50
N ALA A 206 18.95 8.55 24.21
CA ALA A 206 20.00 7.73 23.59
C ALA A 206 19.42 6.49 22.88
N GLY A 207 20.13 6.02 21.85
CA GLY A 207 19.77 4.79 21.16
C GLY A 207 19.75 3.59 22.11
N GLY A 208 18.77 2.70 21.89
CA GLY A 208 18.53 1.53 22.74
C GLY A 208 17.75 1.79 24.02
N THR A 209 17.29 3.04 24.26
CA THR A 209 16.46 3.34 25.45
C THR A 209 15.09 2.71 25.34
N VAL A 210 14.65 2.07 26.43
CA VAL A 210 13.36 1.39 26.53
C VAL A 210 12.48 2.06 27.58
N PHE A 211 11.22 2.31 27.22
CA PHE A 211 10.14 2.79 28.10
C PHE A 211 9.08 1.69 28.15
N ALA A 212 8.93 1.03 29.27
CA ALA A 212 7.94 -0.02 29.48
C ALA A 212 7.14 0.24 30.75
N PRO A 213 5.81 0.17 30.73
CA PRO A 213 5.02 0.25 31.95
C PRO A 213 5.16 -1.06 32.77
N PRO A 214 4.92 -0.98 34.10
CA PRO A 214 4.86 -2.19 34.92
C PRO A 214 3.87 -3.22 34.34
N GLY A 215 4.25 -4.51 34.36
CA GLY A 215 3.40 -5.59 33.92
C GLY A 215 3.31 -5.78 32.39
N TRP A 216 4.05 -5.00 31.58
CA TRP A 216 4.02 -5.13 30.12
C TRP A 216 4.35 -6.55 29.67
N ASP A 217 5.37 -7.19 30.23
CA ASP A 217 5.83 -8.54 29.85
C ASP A 217 4.77 -9.61 30.10
N SER A 218 3.93 -9.46 31.13
CA SER A 218 2.88 -10.40 31.53
C SER A 218 1.53 -10.12 30.88
N ALA A 219 1.36 -8.97 30.22
CA ALA A 219 0.11 -8.61 29.56
C ALA A 219 -0.11 -9.50 28.33
N ALA A 220 -1.27 -10.15 28.23
CA ALA A 220 -1.64 -10.96 27.06
C ALA A 220 -1.77 -10.07 25.82
N ASP A 221 -2.52 -8.97 25.97
CA ASP A 221 -2.77 -7.99 24.92
C ASP A 221 -1.88 -6.76 25.17
N ARG A 222 -0.98 -6.46 24.24
CA ARG A 222 0.00 -5.38 24.40
C ARG A 222 0.54 -4.89 23.08
N TYR A 223 1.08 -3.68 23.05
CA TYR A 223 1.82 -3.13 21.94
C TYR A 223 3.31 -3.02 22.25
N ASP A 224 4.13 -3.30 21.21
CA ASP A 224 5.55 -3.06 21.20
C ASP A 224 5.89 -2.07 20.07
N VAL A 225 6.22 -0.83 20.41
CA VAL A 225 6.60 0.21 19.46
C VAL A 225 8.12 0.23 19.37
N ASP A 226 8.66 -0.25 18.25
CA ASP A 226 10.10 -0.37 18.00
C ASP A 226 10.55 0.67 16.95
N ALA A 227 11.08 1.80 17.41
CA ALA A 227 11.70 2.80 16.56
C ALA A 227 13.18 2.43 16.31
N VAL A 228 13.41 1.51 15.38
CA VAL A 228 14.76 1.00 15.02
C VAL A 228 15.65 2.11 14.48
N ALA A 229 15.12 2.94 13.58
CA ALA A 229 15.78 4.15 13.11
C ALA A 229 15.51 5.33 14.05
N GLY A 230 16.35 6.40 13.93
CA GLY A 230 16.16 7.62 14.70
C GLY A 230 14.84 8.33 14.39
N VAL A 231 14.28 8.99 15.39
CA VAL A 231 13.07 9.80 15.27
C VAL A 231 13.29 11.14 16.00
N SER A 232 12.79 12.26 15.40
CA SER A 232 12.90 13.52 16.11
C SER A 232 11.91 13.59 17.28
N THR A 233 10.64 13.25 17.03
CA THR A 233 9.60 13.24 18.06
C THR A 233 8.79 11.95 18.01
N LEU A 234 8.78 11.19 19.09
CA LEU A 234 7.94 10.01 19.29
C LEU A 234 6.93 10.31 20.39
N THR A 235 5.65 10.11 20.08
CA THR A 235 4.57 10.34 21.03
C THR A 235 3.64 9.15 21.09
N ILE A 236 3.43 8.65 22.29
CA ILE A 236 2.36 7.69 22.61
C ILE A 236 1.29 8.45 23.37
N THR A 237 0.05 8.38 22.90
CA THR A 237 -1.10 9.01 23.53
C THR A 237 -2.29 8.06 23.56
N ARG A 238 -3.28 8.40 24.38
CA ARG A 238 -4.57 7.72 24.44
C ARG A 238 -5.63 8.59 23.77
N PRO A 239 -6.64 8.02 23.10
CA PRO A 239 -7.76 8.78 22.52
C PRO A 239 -8.58 9.46 23.61
#